data_7743eeeac524361a311875212bca3483
#
_entry.id   7743eeeac524361a311875212bca3483
#
_cell.length_a   1.000
_cell.length_b   1.000
_cell.length_c   1.000
_cell.angle_alpha   90.00
_cell.angle_beta   90.00
_cell.angle_gamma   90.00
#
_symmetry.space_group_name_H-M   'P 1'
#
loop_
_entity.id
_entity.type
_entity.pdbx_description
1 polymer ?
#
loop_
_entity_poly.entity_id
_entity_poly.type
_entity_poly.pdbx_seq_one_letter_code
_entity_poly.pdbx_strand_id
1 'polypeptide(L)'
;MMEHVAHGLMILGGFFAFSGSLGILRMPDFYSRLHPAGTADTLGQMLVFAGLALKVITVSLAEEAPVDGLSIGKLIAISLLLFVTPPASTHAIARAAQLGGLKPWTGEKEREDTDE
;
A
#
# COMPACT_ATOMS: atom_id res chain seq x y z
N MET A 1 27.68 2.01 -1.32
CA MET A 1 26.84 2.06 -0.09
C MET A 1 25.41 2.51 -0.38
N MET A 2 25.19 3.64 -1.00
CA MET A 2 23.83 4.15 -1.32
C MET A 2 23.02 3.21 -2.22
N GLU A 3 23.66 2.51 -3.13
CA GLU A 3 23.01 1.54 -4.01
C GLU A 3 22.42 0.34 -3.23
N HIS A 4 23.16 -0.17 -2.24
CA HIS A 4 22.65 -1.23 -1.36
C HIS A 4 21.47 -0.77 -0.51
N VAL A 5 21.46 0.50 -0.07
CA VAL A 5 20.33 1.11 0.63
C VAL A 5 19.10 1.19 -0.28
N ALA A 6 19.29 1.61 -1.54
CA ALA A 6 18.20 1.66 -2.52
C ALA A 6 17.56 0.28 -2.75
N HIS A 7 18.39 -0.75 -2.96
CA HIS A 7 17.91 -2.12 -3.11
C HIS A 7 17.22 -2.62 -1.83
N GLY A 8 17.79 -2.33 -0.65
CA GLY A 8 17.19 -2.67 0.63
C GLY A 8 15.78 -2.08 0.82
N LEU A 9 15.60 -0.80 0.47
CA LEU A 9 14.30 -0.13 0.50
C LEU A 9 13.29 -0.78 -0.44
N MET A 10 13.70 -1.11 -1.67
CA MET A 10 12.83 -1.79 -2.64
C MET A 10 12.42 -3.19 -2.19
N ILE A 11 13.36 -3.96 -1.64
CA ILE A 11 13.08 -5.30 -1.10
C ILE A 11 12.13 -5.21 0.10
N LEU A 12 12.36 -4.26 1.01
CA LEU A 12 11.50 -4.03 2.17
C LEU A 12 10.09 -3.61 1.74
N GLY A 13 9.99 -2.72 0.76
CA GLY A 13 8.71 -2.32 0.19
C GLY A 13 7.96 -3.49 -0.46
N GLY A 14 8.66 -4.33 -1.21
CA GLY A 14 8.13 -5.57 -1.78
C GLY A 14 7.65 -6.54 -0.69
N PHE A 15 8.39 -6.66 0.39
CA PHE A 15 7.99 -7.48 1.54
C PHE A 15 6.69 -6.99 2.18
N PHE A 16 6.52 -5.68 2.38
CA PHE A 16 5.28 -5.11 2.91
C PHE A 16 4.11 -5.29 1.94
N ALA A 17 4.32 -5.11 0.65
CA ALA A 17 3.30 -5.34 -0.37
C ALA A 17 2.85 -6.81 -0.37
N PHE A 18 3.78 -7.74 -0.34
CA PHE A 18 3.49 -9.18 -0.28
C PHE A 18 2.79 -9.58 1.03
N SER A 19 3.27 -9.09 2.16
CA SER A 19 2.68 -9.34 3.48
C SER A 19 1.25 -8.80 3.58
N GLY A 20 1.00 -7.60 3.06
CA GLY A 20 -0.34 -7.02 3.00
C GLY A 20 -1.27 -7.82 2.10
N SER A 21 -0.79 -8.31 0.95
CA SER A 21 -1.56 -9.19 0.06
C SER A 21 -1.96 -10.51 0.73
N LEU A 22 -1.03 -11.12 1.47
CA LEU A 22 -1.33 -12.32 2.28
C LEU A 22 -2.32 -12.00 3.41
N GLY A 23 -2.22 -10.81 4.02
CA GLY A 23 -3.15 -10.34 5.03
C GLY A 23 -4.59 -10.30 4.53
N ILE A 24 -4.81 -9.81 3.30
CA ILE A 24 -6.13 -9.78 2.67
C ILE A 24 -6.73 -11.18 2.56
N LEU A 25 -5.92 -12.18 2.19
CA LEU A 25 -6.38 -13.57 2.04
C LEU A 25 -6.70 -14.24 3.38
N ARG A 26 -6.05 -13.83 4.47
CA ARG A 26 -6.19 -14.46 5.79
C ARG A 26 -7.25 -13.84 6.66
N MET A 27 -7.67 -12.60 6.39
CA MET A 27 -8.68 -11.93 7.20
C MET A 27 -10.08 -12.43 6.87
N PRO A 28 -10.89 -12.80 7.88
CA PRO A 28 -12.23 -13.38 7.69
C PRO A 28 -13.25 -12.36 7.23
N ASP A 29 -13.09 -11.10 7.60
CA ASP A 29 -14.07 -10.05 7.41
C ASP A 29 -13.64 -9.04 6.34
N PHE A 30 -14.62 -8.52 5.60
CA PHE A 30 -14.39 -7.52 4.56
C PHE A 30 -13.72 -6.24 5.10
N TYR A 31 -14.19 -5.72 6.23
CA TYR A 31 -13.64 -4.50 6.81
C TYR A 31 -12.22 -4.68 7.35
N SER A 32 -11.92 -5.84 7.94
CA SER A 32 -10.57 -6.14 8.43
C SER A 32 -9.55 -6.32 7.29
N ARG A 33 -10.00 -6.69 6.07
CA ARG A 33 -9.15 -6.76 4.87
C ARG A 33 -8.71 -5.41 4.35
N LEU A 34 -9.43 -4.33 4.66
CA LEU A 34 -9.08 -2.98 4.21
C LEU A 34 -7.78 -2.48 4.84
N HIS A 35 -7.48 -2.89 6.07
CA HIS A 35 -6.26 -2.48 6.77
C HIS A 35 -4.96 -3.04 6.12
N PRO A 36 -4.80 -4.36 5.90
CA PRO A 36 -3.62 -4.88 5.21
C PRO A 36 -3.52 -4.42 3.75
N ALA A 37 -4.66 -4.21 3.07
CA ALA A 37 -4.67 -3.60 1.75
C ALA A 37 -4.06 -2.18 1.79
N GLY A 38 -4.51 -1.34 2.71
CA GLY A 38 -3.97 0.01 2.89
C GLY A 38 -2.47 0.01 3.25
N THR A 39 -2.01 -0.94 4.06
CA THR A 39 -0.59 -1.06 4.42
C THR A 39 0.27 -1.46 3.21
N ALA A 40 -0.20 -2.39 2.39
CA ALA A 40 0.49 -2.78 1.15
C ALA A 40 0.60 -1.60 0.18
N ASP A 41 -0.51 -0.88 -0.01
CA ASP A 41 -0.58 0.25 -0.95
C ASP A 41 0.18 1.49 -0.48
N THR A 42 0.27 1.75 0.82
CA THR A 42 0.96 2.94 1.33
C THR A 42 2.42 2.64 1.67
N LEU A 43 2.69 1.80 2.66
CA LEU A 43 4.07 1.52 3.09
C LEU A 43 4.85 0.76 2.02
N GLY A 44 4.26 -0.25 1.40
CA GLY A 44 4.91 -1.05 0.36
C GLY A 44 5.36 -0.18 -0.80
N GLN A 45 4.43 0.57 -1.40
CA GLN A 45 4.76 1.41 -2.55
C GLN A 45 5.68 2.59 -2.20
N MET A 46 5.48 3.27 -1.05
CA MET A 46 6.36 4.40 -0.68
C MET A 46 7.81 3.96 -0.52
N LEU A 47 8.06 2.80 0.08
CA LEU A 47 9.41 2.25 0.21
C LEU A 47 10.01 1.89 -1.15
N VAL A 48 9.23 1.30 -2.05
CA VAL A 48 9.69 0.99 -3.42
C VAL A 48 10.04 2.27 -4.17
N PHE A 49 9.18 3.29 -4.15
CA PHE A 49 9.44 4.55 -4.84
C PHE A 49 10.60 5.33 -4.23
N ALA A 50 10.76 5.31 -2.90
CA ALA A 50 11.92 5.90 -2.24
C ALA A 50 13.22 5.21 -2.66
N GLY A 51 13.23 3.88 -2.71
CA GLY A 51 14.36 3.10 -3.21
C GLY A 51 14.67 3.38 -4.66
N LEU A 52 13.65 3.50 -5.51
CA LEU A 52 13.80 3.82 -6.93
C LEU A 52 14.35 5.24 -7.15
N ALA A 53 13.83 6.23 -6.41
CA ALA A 53 14.33 7.60 -6.46
C ALA A 53 15.82 7.68 -6.03
N LEU A 54 16.17 6.96 -4.95
CA LEU A 54 17.56 6.89 -4.50
C LEU A 54 18.44 6.20 -5.56
N LYS A 55 17.95 5.18 -6.23
CA LYS A 55 18.69 4.52 -7.32
C LYS A 55 18.94 5.47 -8.51
N VAL A 56 17.93 6.22 -8.93
CA VAL A 56 18.09 7.22 -10.00
C VAL A 56 19.16 8.23 -9.65
N ILE A 57 19.17 8.73 -8.40
CA ILE A 57 20.19 9.68 -7.93
C ILE A 57 21.58 9.03 -7.93
N THR A 58 21.72 7.81 -7.43
CA THR A 58 23.03 7.13 -7.35
C THR A 58 23.61 6.82 -8.72
N VAL A 59 22.78 6.41 -9.69
CA VAL A 59 23.22 6.16 -11.07
C VAL A 59 23.66 7.46 -11.73
N SER A 60 22.89 8.54 -11.60
CA SER A 60 23.27 9.84 -12.15
C SER A 60 24.60 10.37 -11.58
N LEU A 61 24.85 10.17 -10.28
CA LEU A 61 26.11 10.55 -9.66
C LEU A 61 27.29 9.67 -10.12
N ALA A 62 27.06 8.39 -10.41
CA ALA A 62 28.11 7.47 -10.85
C ALA A 62 28.50 7.70 -12.33
N GLU A 63 27.56 8.11 -13.15
CA GLU A 63 27.77 8.38 -14.58
C GLU A 63 28.17 9.84 -14.85
N GLU A 64 28.34 10.67 -13.83
CA GLU A 64 28.57 12.12 -13.93
C GLU A 64 27.52 12.82 -14.81
N ALA A 65 26.35 12.18 -14.96
CA ALA A 65 25.24 12.70 -15.74
C ALA A 65 24.35 13.60 -14.89
N PRO A 66 23.79 14.68 -15.43
CA PRO A 66 22.85 15.50 -14.68
C PRO A 66 21.65 14.65 -14.27
N VAL A 67 21.26 14.75 -12.99
CA VAL A 67 20.03 14.10 -12.50
C VAL A 67 18.88 14.56 -13.39
N ASP A 68 18.22 13.62 -14.07
CA ASP A 68 17.06 13.96 -14.88
C ASP A 68 15.89 14.37 -13.98
N GLY A 69 15.76 15.70 -13.80
CA GLY A 69 14.71 16.30 -12.98
C GLY A 69 13.29 15.89 -13.43
N LEU A 70 13.13 15.58 -14.72
CA LEU A 70 11.86 15.10 -15.25
C LEU A 70 11.52 13.70 -14.74
N SER A 71 12.49 12.80 -14.67
CA SER A 71 12.31 11.45 -14.10
C SER A 71 11.97 11.50 -12.62
N ILE A 72 12.67 12.33 -11.85
CA ILE A 72 12.35 12.53 -10.42
C ILE A 72 10.97 13.16 -10.27
N GLY A 73 10.64 14.18 -11.05
CA GLY A 73 9.31 14.79 -11.05
C GLY A 73 8.19 13.80 -11.33
N LYS A 74 8.37 12.89 -12.30
CA LYS A 74 7.42 11.81 -12.60
C LYS A 74 7.28 10.84 -11.43
N LEU A 75 8.39 10.43 -10.80
CA LEU A 75 8.34 9.55 -9.64
C LEU A 75 7.59 10.18 -8.47
N ILE A 76 7.84 11.45 -8.18
CA ILE A 76 7.12 12.18 -7.13
C ILE A 76 5.62 12.29 -7.47
N ALA A 77 5.27 12.68 -8.69
CA ALA A 77 3.89 12.83 -9.11
C ALA A 77 3.12 11.51 -9.04
N ILE A 78 3.71 10.41 -9.53
CA ILE A 78 3.12 9.07 -9.46
C ILE A 78 2.98 8.62 -7.99
N SER A 79 4.00 8.85 -7.16
CA SER A 79 3.98 8.49 -5.75
C SER A 79 2.88 9.23 -4.98
N LEU A 80 2.71 10.52 -5.24
CA LEU A 80 1.63 11.33 -4.64
C LEU A 80 0.24 10.85 -5.10
N LEU A 81 0.09 10.59 -6.40
CA LEU A 81 -1.17 10.08 -6.95
C LEU A 81 -1.55 8.74 -6.32
N LEU A 82 -0.60 7.81 -6.26
CA LEU A 82 -0.80 6.50 -5.65
C LEU A 82 -0.96 6.56 -4.13
N PHE A 83 -0.45 7.60 -3.46
CA PHE A 83 -0.67 7.80 -2.03
C PHE A 83 -2.09 8.29 -1.71
N VAL A 84 -2.66 9.13 -2.56
CA VAL A 84 -3.99 9.71 -2.36
C VAL A 84 -5.11 8.77 -2.81
N THR A 85 -4.88 7.98 -3.86
CA THR A 85 -5.90 7.12 -4.47
C THR A 85 -6.40 6.00 -3.56
N PRO A 86 -5.58 5.22 -2.85
CA PRO A 86 -6.04 4.14 -1.98
C PRO A 86 -6.94 4.59 -0.82
N PRO A 87 -6.63 5.66 -0.06
CA PRO A 87 -7.53 6.14 0.98
C PRO A 87 -8.90 6.53 0.45
N ALA A 88 -8.96 7.22 -0.70
CA ALA A 88 -10.21 7.61 -1.33
C ALA A 88 -11.02 6.39 -1.78
N SER A 89 -10.38 5.43 -2.44
CA SER A 89 -11.00 4.16 -2.88
C SER A 89 -11.50 3.34 -1.70
N THR A 90 -10.70 3.19 -0.66
CA THR A 90 -11.04 2.42 0.54
C THR A 90 -12.25 3.03 1.25
N HIS A 91 -12.30 4.36 1.35
CA HIS A 91 -13.44 5.05 1.93
C HIS A 91 -14.73 4.84 1.11
N ALA A 92 -14.63 4.95 -0.22
CA ALA A 92 -15.76 4.73 -1.12
C ALA A 92 -16.26 3.28 -1.04
N ILE A 93 -15.37 2.31 -1.04
CA ILE A 93 -15.70 0.88 -0.93
C ILE A 93 -16.33 0.56 0.42
N ALA A 94 -15.77 1.07 1.52
CA ALA A 94 -16.33 0.88 2.86
C ALA A 94 -17.74 1.47 2.96
N ARG A 95 -17.96 2.66 2.39
CA ARG A 95 -19.28 3.29 2.37
C ARG A 95 -20.29 2.52 1.52
N ALA A 96 -19.88 2.04 0.35
CA ALA A 96 -20.73 1.20 -0.50
C ALA A 96 -21.12 -0.10 0.21
N ALA A 97 -20.20 -0.74 0.92
CA ALA A 97 -20.47 -1.95 1.71
C ALA A 97 -21.48 -1.68 2.83
N GLN A 98 -21.36 -0.56 3.53
CA GLN A 98 -22.31 -0.16 4.57
C GLN A 98 -23.71 0.08 3.99
N LEU A 99 -23.81 0.78 2.86
CA LEU A 99 -25.08 1.02 2.17
C LEU A 99 -25.69 -0.27 1.61
N GLY A 100 -24.86 -1.24 1.22
CA GLY A 100 -25.27 -2.58 0.82
C GLY A 100 -25.69 -3.49 1.98
N GLY A 101 -25.66 -3.01 3.23
CA GLY A 101 -26.08 -3.76 4.40
C GLY A 101 -25.04 -4.74 4.94
N LEU A 102 -23.79 -4.68 4.44
CA LEU A 102 -22.72 -5.52 4.95
C LEU A 102 -22.32 -5.09 6.37
N LYS A 103 -22.58 -5.95 7.35
CA LYS A 103 -22.21 -5.69 8.75
C LYS A 103 -20.77 -6.13 9.03
N PRO A 104 -20.02 -5.38 9.87
CA PRO A 104 -18.70 -5.84 10.33
C PRO A 104 -18.87 -7.09 11.21
N TRP A 105 -17.92 -8.01 11.09
CA TRP A 105 -17.90 -9.20 11.92
C TRP A 105 -17.50 -8.83 13.35
N THR A 106 -18.41 -9.01 14.30
CA THR A 106 -18.20 -8.64 15.70
C THR A 106 -17.64 -9.79 16.56
N GLY A 107 -17.46 -10.98 15.96
CA GLY A 107 -17.00 -12.16 16.70
C GLY A 107 -18.10 -12.81 17.55
N GLU A 108 -19.22 -12.18 17.72
CA GLU A 108 -20.42 -12.82 18.27
C GLU A 108 -21.01 -13.70 17.17
N LYS A 109 -21.04 -15.01 17.41
CA LYS A 109 -22.02 -15.86 16.74
C LYS A 109 -23.35 -15.22 17.03
N GLU A 110 -24.09 -14.85 16.00
CA GLU A 110 -25.52 -14.61 16.14
C GLU A 110 -26.05 -15.72 17.04
N ARG A 111 -26.39 -15.37 18.25
CA ARG A 111 -27.36 -16.13 19.02
C ARG A 111 -28.67 -15.83 18.33
N GLU A 112 -28.82 -16.46 17.20
CA GLU A 112 -30.08 -16.53 16.48
C GLU A 112 -31.03 -17.29 17.39
N ASP A 113 -31.95 -16.54 17.97
CA ASP A 113 -33.31 -16.90 18.23
C ASP A 113 -33.58 -18.40 18.48
N THR A 114 -33.28 -18.79 19.69
CA THR A 114 -33.90 -19.97 20.31
C THR A 114 -34.80 -19.50 21.45
N ASP A 115 -35.71 -18.59 21.11
CA ASP A 115 -36.89 -18.28 21.96
C ASP A 115 -38.10 -18.14 21.03
N GLU A 116 -38.53 -19.26 20.44
CA GLU A 116 -39.94 -19.59 20.13
C GLU A 116 -40.24 -20.99 20.55
#